data_d4ddec95de02e07cf27084c0e07a2ca0
#
_entry.id   d4ddec95de02e07cf27084c0e07a2ca0
#
_cell.length_a   1.000
_cell.length_b   1.000
_cell.length_c   1.000
_cell.angle_alpha   90.00
_cell.angle_beta   90.00
_cell.angle_gamma   90.00
#
_symmetry.space_group_name_H-M   'P 1'
#
loop_
_entity.id
_entity.type
_entity.pdbx_description
1 polymer ?
#
loop_
_entity_poly.entity_id
_entity_poly.type
_entity_poly.pdbx_seq_one_letter_code
_entity_poly.pdbx_strand_id
1 'polypeptide(L)'
;MNLLYLKYAATVADCGSISKAAERLYIDQPNLSRSIKDLETSMGVKLFERSARGMKLTPDGEEFLKYARVILSEVDAMENMFRSGDARKQRFSLSVPRASYISEAFAAFSERFSDIAQIEAFYKETNPMRTLKNILEDGYNLGIIRYAAQYDKYYKEMLEEKGLSYELICEFRFVLLTSRSSPIAAKETVTEADLENLTEVLYGDPYVPSMPLDEVRKEAWSDVSPRRIFVFERGSRFDLLAGNPNTFMWVAPIPQTVLDRYGLVQRTCGDGHKIYKDILIRRKEYKLSELDNAFIAELCRTKREVFREGTSL
;
A
#
# COMPACT_ATOMS: atom_id res chain seq x y z
N MET A 1 1.89 33.77 -5.24
CA MET A 1 1.01 32.61 -5.52
C MET A 1 -0.04 32.52 -4.42
N ASN A 2 -1.32 32.38 -4.76
CA ASN A 2 -2.41 32.32 -3.77
C ASN A 2 -2.79 30.84 -3.58
N LEU A 3 -2.87 30.37 -2.31
CA LEU A 3 -3.30 29.00 -1.96
C LEU A 3 -4.68 28.63 -2.55
N LEU A 4 -5.57 29.63 -2.69
CA LEU A 4 -6.87 29.43 -3.32
C LEU A 4 -6.75 28.95 -4.78
N TYR A 5 -5.75 29.45 -5.51
CA TYR A 5 -5.53 29.03 -6.90
C TYR A 5 -5.00 27.60 -6.99
N LEU A 6 -4.23 27.13 -6.01
CA LEU A 6 -3.83 25.73 -5.92
C LEU A 6 -5.05 24.82 -5.72
N LYS A 7 -5.96 25.22 -4.82
CA LYS A 7 -7.20 24.49 -4.57
C LYS A 7 -8.10 24.46 -5.81
N TYR A 8 -8.19 25.56 -6.53
CA TYR A 8 -8.94 25.63 -7.77
C TYR A 8 -8.36 24.70 -8.84
N ALA A 9 -7.05 24.73 -9.05
CA ALA A 9 -6.38 23.86 -10.00
C ALA A 9 -6.57 22.38 -9.66
N ALA A 10 -6.40 21.99 -8.40
CA ALA A 10 -6.64 20.63 -7.93
C ALA A 10 -8.08 20.18 -8.20
N THR A 11 -9.07 21.03 -7.88
CA THR A 11 -10.49 20.71 -8.08
C THR A 11 -10.85 20.60 -9.57
N VAL A 12 -10.30 21.46 -10.44
CA VAL A 12 -10.51 21.36 -11.90
C VAL A 12 -9.94 20.07 -12.46
N ALA A 13 -8.76 19.65 -11.99
CA ALA A 13 -8.15 18.39 -12.39
C ALA A 13 -8.98 17.18 -11.98
N ASP A 14 -9.46 17.17 -10.72
CA ASP A 14 -10.28 16.07 -10.18
C ASP A 14 -11.63 15.95 -10.91
N CYS A 15 -12.24 17.09 -11.28
CA CYS A 15 -13.52 17.12 -11.98
C CYS A 15 -13.42 16.93 -13.50
N GLY A 16 -12.25 17.14 -14.10
CA GLY A 16 -12.03 17.15 -15.54
C GLY A 16 -12.87 18.21 -16.30
N SER A 17 -13.44 19.19 -15.58
CA SER A 17 -14.35 20.21 -16.13
C SER A 17 -14.39 21.44 -15.23
N ILE A 18 -14.22 22.62 -15.85
CA ILE A 18 -14.31 23.90 -15.11
C ILE A 18 -15.72 24.11 -14.54
N SER A 19 -16.78 23.76 -15.30
CA SER A 19 -18.15 23.94 -14.84
C SER A 19 -18.46 23.08 -13.61
N LYS A 20 -18.12 21.79 -13.65
CA LYS A 20 -18.29 20.87 -12.50
C LYS A 20 -17.44 21.30 -11.30
N ALA A 21 -16.23 21.78 -11.55
CA ALA A 21 -15.36 22.28 -10.48
C ALA A 21 -15.94 23.56 -9.83
N ALA A 22 -16.50 24.46 -10.64
CA ALA A 22 -17.16 25.68 -10.14
C ALA A 22 -18.38 25.34 -9.25
N GLU A 23 -19.22 24.41 -9.68
CA GLU A 23 -20.33 23.88 -8.87
C GLU A 23 -19.84 23.30 -7.54
N ARG A 24 -18.80 22.46 -7.59
CA ARG A 24 -18.21 21.84 -6.38
C ARG A 24 -17.59 22.85 -5.41
N LEU A 25 -17.07 23.96 -5.95
CA LEU A 25 -16.46 25.05 -5.18
C LEU A 25 -17.46 26.14 -4.77
N TYR A 26 -18.72 26.05 -5.21
CA TYR A 26 -19.77 27.07 -4.99
C TYR A 26 -19.36 28.46 -5.46
N ILE A 27 -18.73 28.54 -6.66
CA ILE A 27 -18.31 29.80 -7.29
C ILE A 27 -18.76 29.87 -8.76
N ASP A 28 -18.79 31.07 -9.32
CA ASP A 28 -19.14 31.26 -10.72
C ASP A 28 -18.06 30.73 -11.67
N GLN A 29 -18.47 29.99 -12.68
CA GLN A 29 -17.55 29.41 -13.68
C GLN A 29 -16.64 30.44 -14.37
N PRO A 30 -17.08 31.66 -14.75
CA PRO A 30 -16.19 32.69 -15.29
C PRO A 30 -15.08 33.10 -14.35
N ASN A 31 -15.37 33.18 -13.03
CA ASN A 31 -14.39 33.51 -11.99
C ASN A 31 -13.35 32.41 -11.83
N LEU A 32 -13.78 31.13 -11.81
CA LEU A 32 -12.86 30.00 -11.77
C LEU A 32 -11.97 29.97 -13.01
N SER A 33 -12.55 30.15 -14.21
CA SER A 33 -11.80 30.17 -15.48
C SER A 33 -10.75 31.27 -15.51
N ARG A 34 -11.08 32.47 -14.99
CA ARG A 34 -10.12 33.59 -14.86
C ARG A 34 -8.99 33.24 -13.89
N SER A 35 -9.32 32.70 -12.71
CA SER A 35 -8.33 32.33 -11.71
C SER A 35 -7.34 31.28 -12.23
N ILE A 36 -7.80 30.28 -12.99
CA ILE A 36 -6.91 29.31 -13.64
C ILE A 36 -5.98 30.01 -14.66
N LYS A 37 -6.52 30.91 -15.48
CA LYS A 37 -5.72 31.66 -16.46
C LYS A 37 -4.68 32.55 -15.79
N ASP A 38 -5.04 33.23 -14.68
CA ASP A 38 -4.15 34.06 -13.89
C ASP A 38 -3.02 33.22 -13.26
N LEU A 39 -3.35 32.02 -12.76
CA LEU A 39 -2.37 31.06 -12.26
C LEU A 39 -1.39 30.64 -13.36
N GLU A 40 -1.89 30.20 -14.53
CA GLU A 40 -1.06 29.83 -15.69
C GLU A 40 -0.14 30.99 -16.13
N THR A 41 -0.69 32.20 -16.14
CA THR A 41 0.08 33.41 -16.49
C THR A 41 1.19 33.69 -15.46
N SER A 42 0.89 33.54 -14.16
CA SER A 42 1.87 33.74 -13.08
C SER A 42 2.98 32.68 -13.06
N MET A 43 2.68 31.46 -13.54
CA MET A 43 3.64 30.35 -13.64
C MET A 43 4.39 30.33 -14.97
N GLY A 44 3.92 31.07 -15.97
CA GLY A 44 4.51 31.09 -17.32
C GLY A 44 4.28 29.83 -18.14
N VAL A 45 3.44 28.89 -17.66
CA VAL A 45 3.17 27.62 -18.34
C VAL A 45 1.67 27.34 -18.40
N LYS A 46 1.25 26.50 -19.34
CA LYS A 46 -0.11 26.00 -19.43
C LYS A 46 -0.24 24.75 -18.56
N LEU A 47 -1.21 24.78 -17.62
CA LEU A 47 -1.50 23.66 -16.74
C LEU A 47 -2.60 22.76 -17.31
N PHE A 48 -3.49 23.33 -18.10
CA PHE A 48 -4.63 22.63 -18.67
C PHE A 48 -4.77 22.86 -20.17
N GLU A 49 -5.23 21.84 -20.87
CA GLU A 49 -5.66 21.87 -22.26
C GLU A 49 -7.11 21.41 -22.40
N ARG A 50 -7.83 21.99 -23.39
CA ARG A 50 -9.19 21.57 -23.73
C ARG A 50 -9.16 20.39 -24.66
N SER A 51 -9.90 19.35 -24.36
CA SER A 51 -10.11 18.19 -25.21
C SER A 51 -11.60 17.96 -25.48
N ALA A 52 -11.92 17.13 -26.45
CA ALA A 52 -13.31 16.72 -26.73
C ALA A 52 -14.00 16.04 -25.50
N ARG A 53 -13.19 15.56 -24.53
CA ARG A 53 -13.67 14.91 -23.30
C ARG A 53 -13.62 15.83 -22.06
N GLY A 54 -13.32 17.11 -22.22
CA GLY A 54 -13.21 18.09 -21.13
C GLY A 54 -11.81 18.67 -20.95
N MET A 55 -11.48 19.08 -19.73
CA MET A 55 -10.18 19.60 -19.36
C MET A 55 -9.21 18.45 -19.03
N LYS A 56 -8.00 18.50 -19.61
CA LYS A 56 -6.90 17.60 -19.31
C LYS A 56 -5.70 18.38 -18.79
N LEU A 57 -4.88 17.75 -17.98
CA LEU A 57 -3.59 18.29 -17.56
C LEU A 57 -2.59 18.22 -18.73
N THR A 58 -1.75 19.24 -18.81
CA THR A 58 -0.49 19.17 -19.56
C THR A 58 0.57 18.47 -18.72
N PRO A 59 1.73 18.06 -19.28
CA PRO A 59 2.85 17.56 -18.48
C PRO A 59 3.27 18.53 -17.36
N ASP A 60 3.35 19.82 -17.64
CA ASP A 60 3.64 20.86 -16.63
C ASP A 60 2.51 20.94 -15.57
N GLY A 61 1.25 20.73 -15.99
CA GLY A 61 0.09 20.67 -15.11
C GLY A 61 0.13 19.48 -14.15
N GLU A 62 0.58 18.32 -14.60
CA GLU A 62 0.75 17.12 -13.75
C GLU A 62 1.83 17.37 -12.69
N GLU A 63 2.96 17.93 -13.10
CA GLU A 63 4.05 18.28 -12.17
C GLU A 63 3.61 19.35 -11.18
N PHE A 64 2.98 20.42 -11.66
CA PHE A 64 2.44 21.48 -10.80
C PHE A 64 1.47 20.94 -9.75
N LEU A 65 0.52 20.08 -10.13
CA LEU A 65 -0.47 19.52 -9.22
C LEU A 65 0.16 18.60 -8.17
N LYS A 66 1.22 17.90 -8.50
CA LYS A 66 1.97 17.12 -7.51
C LYS A 66 2.43 17.99 -6.34
N TYR A 67 3.06 19.14 -6.64
CA TYR A 67 3.49 20.09 -5.61
C TYR A 67 2.31 20.82 -4.94
N ALA A 68 1.30 21.20 -5.72
CA ALA A 68 0.12 21.90 -5.20
C ALA A 68 -0.62 21.05 -4.14
N ARG A 69 -0.79 19.76 -4.38
CA ARG A 69 -1.43 18.84 -3.41
C ARG A 69 -0.63 18.69 -2.12
N VAL A 70 0.70 18.65 -2.22
CA VAL A 70 1.58 18.63 -1.03
C VAL A 70 1.40 19.90 -0.20
N ILE A 71 1.45 21.07 -0.84
CA ILE A 71 1.27 22.36 -0.16
C ILE A 71 -0.11 22.44 0.51
N LEU A 72 -1.18 22.04 -0.20
CA LEU A 72 -2.53 22.05 0.37
C LEU A 72 -2.65 21.10 1.57
N SER A 73 -2.03 19.92 1.50
CA SER A 73 -2.00 18.97 2.62
C SER A 73 -1.28 19.52 3.84
N GLU A 74 -0.17 20.24 3.65
CA GLU A 74 0.55 20.88 4.74
C GLU A 74 -0.23 22.06 5.35
N VAL A 75 -0.94 22.82 4.52
CA VAL A 75 -1.82 23.90 4.99
C VAL A 75 -2.99 23.32 5.80
N ASP A 76 -3.64 22.27 5.31
CA ASP A 76 -4.70 21.58 6.05
C ASP A 76 -4.18 21.02 7.39
N ALA A 77 -2.97 20.47 7.41
CA ALA A 77 -2.33 19.98 8.63
C ALA A 77 -2.07 21.13 9.63
N MET A 78 -1.57 22.27 9.13
CA MET A 78 -1.36 23.47 9.93
C MET A 78 -2.68 24.03 10.47
N GLU A 79 -3.71 24.20 9.62
CA GLU A 79 -5.02 24.68 10.05
C GLU A 79 -5.65 23.77 11.11
N ASN A 80 -5.54 22.44 10.92
CA ASN A 80 -6.01 21.47 11.89
C ASN A 80 -5.23 21.55 13.22
N MET A 81 -3.93 21.88 13.15
CA MET A 81 -3.09 22.07 14.34
C MET A 81 -3.58 23.25 15.22
N PHE A 82 -4.10 24.33 14.59
CA PHE A 82 -4.48 25.56 15.30
C PHE A 82 -5.98 25.73 15.54
N ARG A 83 -6.84 25.04 14.75
CA ARG A 83 -8.32 25.10 14.95
C ARG A 83 -8.82 24.25 16.11
N SER A 84 -8.05 23.27 16.54
CA SER A 84 -8.44 22.37 17.65
C SER A 84 -7.99 22.96 18.99
N GLY A 85 -8.76 23.91 19.53
CA GLY A 85 -8.75 24.13 20.97
C GLY A 85 -9.25 22.85 21.66
N ASP A 86 -8.38 22.16 22.38
CA ASP A 86 -8.58 21.04 23.31
C ASP A 86 -8.65 19.59 22.82
N ALA A 87 -8.78 19.27 21.55
CA ALA A 87 -8.54 17.87 21.10
C ALA A 87 -8.00 17.86 19.68
N ARG A 88 -6.67 17.83 19.54
CA ARG A 88 -6.02 17.70 18.23
C ARG A 88 -6.48 16.38 17.59
N LYS A 89 -7.21 16.48 16.47
CA LYS A 89 -7.52 15.32 15.63
C LYS A 89 -6.22 14.72 15.14
N GLN A 90 -5.85 13.58 15.69
CA GLN A 90 -4.67 12.86 15.27
C GLN A 90 -4.92 12.15 13.96
N ARG A 91 -3.91 12.04 13.12
CA ARG A 91 -4.00 11.30 11.87
C ARG A 91 -2.86 10.29 11.80
N PHE A 92 -3.22 9.05 11.50
CA PHE A 92 -2.28 7.96 11.21
C PHE A 92 -2.58 7.40 9.83
N SER A 93 -1.57 7.18 8.98
CA SER A 93 -1.78 6.65 7.63
C SER A 93 -0.68 5.69 7.23
N LEU A 94 -1.09 4.48 6.85
CA LEU A 94 -0.21 3.36 6.57
C LEU A 94 -0.66 2.61 5.32
N SER A 95 0.25 2.43 4.36
CA SER A 95 0.04 1.61 3.15
C SER A 95 0.99 0.42 3.15
N VAL A 96 0.48 -0.81 3.00
CA VAL A 96 1.22 -2.05 3.27
C VAL A 96 0.95 -3.16 2.25
N PRO A 97 1.83 -4.16 2.13
CA PRO A 97 1.50 -5.40 1.42
C PRO A 97 0.44 -6.20 2.20
N ARG A 98 -0.25 -7.10 1.50
CA ARG A 98 -1.24 -8.01 2.10
C ARG A 98 -0.53 -9.05 2.98
N ALA A 99 -0.23 -8.70 4.22
CA ALA A 99 0.53 -9.51 5.18
C ALA A 99 -0.18 -9.61 6.53
N SER A 100 -0.41 -10.84 7.00
CA SER A 100 -1.15 -11.08 8.23
C SER A 100 -0.44 -10.55 9.48
N TYR A 101 0.89 -10.67 9.55
CA TYR A 101 1.64 -10.16 10.70
C TYR A 101 1.56 -8.61 10.80
N ILE A 102 1.49 -7.90 9.65
CA ILE A 102 1.34 -6.44 9.65
C ILE A 102 -0.08 -6.05 10.09
N SER A 103 -1.10 -6.78 9.59
CA SER A 103 -2.48 -6.50 9.99
C SER A 103 -2.75 -6.82 11.45
N GLU A 104 -2.10 -7.84 12.01
CA GLU A 104 -2.19 -8.15 13.45
C GLU A 104 -1.49 -7.09 14.28
N ALA A 105 -0.31 -6.65 13.87
CA ALA A 105 0.38 -5.52 14.50
C ALA A 105 -0.49 -4.25 14.47
N PHE A 106 -1.17 -3.98 13.36
CA PHE A 106 -2.07 -2.83 13.27
C PHE A 106 -3.30 -3.00 14.15
N ALA A 107 -3.88 -4.19 14.24
CA ALA A 107 -5.01 -4.47 15.14
C ALA A 107 -4.63 -4.20 16.60
N ALA A 108 -3.51 -4.73 17.06
CA ALA A 108 -3.02 -4.49 18.42
C ALA A 108 -2.67 -3.00 18.66
N PHE A 109 -2.04 -2.33 17.69
CA PHE A 109 -1.78 -0.90 17.76
C PHE A 109 -3.07 -0.08 17.87
N SER A 110 -4.14 -0.49 17.19
CA SER A 110 -5.42 0.22 17.18
C SER A 110 -6.14 0.25 18.54
N GLU A 111 -5.80 -0.64 19.48
CA GLU A 111 -6.33 -0.63 20.85
C GLU A 111 -6.03 0.70 21.56
N ARG A 112 -4.90 1.35 21.21
CA ARG A 112 -4.52 2.67 21.74
C ARG A 112 -5.44 3.81 21.32
N PHE A 113 -6.28 3.59 20.29
CA PHE A 113 -7.16 4.64 19.77
C PHE A 113 -8.28 4.98 20.76
N SER A 114 -8.63 4.06 21.68
CA SER A 114 -9.59 4.30 22.75
C SER A 114 -9.19 5.45 23.69
N ASP A 115 -7.89 5.69 23.84
CA ASP A 115 -7.35 6.73 24.72
C ASP A 115 -7.18 8.10 24.00
N ILE A 116 -7.52 8.16 22.71
CA ILE A 116 -7.36 9.35 21.86
C ILE A 116 -8.73 9.95 21.56
N ALA A 117 -8.94 11.20 21.96
CA ALA A 117 -10.24 11.87 21.82
C ALA A 117 -10.73 11.96 20.37
N GLN A 118 -9.83 12.18 19.41
CA GLN A 118 -10.14 12.21 17.97
C GLN A 118 -8.96 11.68 17.16
N ILE A 119 -9.20 10.61 16.38
CA ILE A 119 -8.21 10.02 15.47
C ILE A 119 -8.86 9.60 14.16
N GLU A 120 -8.13 9.81 13.06
CA GLU A 120 -8.40 9.19 11.78
C GLU A 120 -7.23 8.29 11.39
N ALA A 121 -7.48 7.00 11.26
CA ALA A 121 -6.48 6.02 10.85
C ALA A 121 -6.83 5.45 9.47
N PHE A 122 -5.87 5.54 8.55
CA PHE A 122 -5.97 4.99 7.20
C PHE A 122 -5.02 3.80 7.07
N TYR A 123 -5.59 2.61 6.94
CA TYR A 123 -4.84 1.37 6.71
C TYR A 123 -5.21 0.81 5.35
N LYS A 124 -4.24 0.69 4.43
CA LYS A 124 -4.48 0.26 3.06
C LYS A 124 -3.53 -0.84 2.64
N GLU A 125 -4.09 -1.99 2.32
CA GLU A 125 -3.35 -3.12 1.74
C GLU A 125 -3.29 -3.00 0.22
N THR A 126 -2.09 -3.09 -0.36
CA THR A 126 -1.89 -2.93 -1.81
C THR A 126 -0.52 -3.48 -2.27
N ASN A 127 -0.19 -3.27 -3.55
CA ASN A 127 1.11 -3.62 -4.12
C ASN A 127 2.17 -2.52 -3.89
N PRO A 128 3.48 -2.82 -4.11
CA PRO A 128 4.57 -1.87 -3.84
C PRO A 128 4.42 -0.53 -4.57
N MET A 129 4.06 -0.54 -5.85
CA MET A 129 3.95 0.70 -6.64
C MET A 129 2.81 1.58 -6.17
N ARG A 130 1.68 0.98 -5.79
CA ARG A 130 0.58 1.75 -5.22
C ARG A 130 0.93 2.31 -3.84
N THR A 131 1.71 1.57 -3.04
CA THR A 131 2.25 2.09 -1.78
C THR A 131 3.15 3.31 -2.01
N LEU A 132 4.05 3.26 -2.98
CA LEU A 132 4.88 4.41 -3.36
C LEU A 132 4.02 5.61 -3.77
N LYS A 133 3.02 5.39 -4.61
CA LYS A 133 2.08 6.45 -5.02
C LYS A 133 1.32 7.03 -3.83
N ASN A 134 0.83 6.19 -2.91
CA ASN A 134 0.15 6.64 -1.70
C ASN A 134 1.04 7.57 -0.85
N ILE A 135 2.35 7.25 -0.69
CA ILE A 135 3.29 8.11 0.04
C ILE A 135 3.58 9.42 -0.72
N LEU A 136 3.81 9.34 -2.04
CA LEU A 136 4.25 10.48 -2.82
C LEU A 136 3.12 11.44 -3.20
N GLU A 137 1.89 10.93 -3.41
CA GLU A 137 0.80 11.69 -4.00
C GLU A 137 -0.46 11.74 -3.12
N ASP A 138 -0.77 10.65 -2.40
CA ASP A 138 -2.05 10.52 -1.68
C ASP A 138 -1.93 10.86 -0.18
N GLY A 139 -0.78 11.43 0.28
CA GLY A 139 -0.58 11.95 1.63
C GLY A 139 -0.50 10.88 2.73
N TYR A 140 -0.06 9.66 2.40
CA TYR A 140 0.28 8.65 3.39
C TYR A 140 1.65 8.94 4.00
N ASN A 141 1.78 8.77 5.31
CA ASN A 141 3.02 9.05 6.04
C ASN A 141 3.97 7.85 6.04
N LEU A 142 3.43 6.65 6.27
CA LEU A 142 4.19 5.40 6.32
C LEU A 142 3.77 4.45 5.22
N GLY A 143 4.73 3.72 4.70
CA GLY A 143 4.50 2.61 3.79
C GLY A 143 5.36 1.41 4.12
N ILE A 144 4.89 0.22 3.81
CA ILE A 144 5.70 -1.00 3.79
C ILE A 144 5.60 -1.55 2.38
N ILE A 145 6.74 -1.83 1.76
CA ILE A 145 6.78 -2.48 0.45
C ILE A 145 7.46 -3.83 0.56
N ARG A 146 6.97 -4.80 -0.22
CA ARG A 146 7.51 -6.15 -0.34
C ARG A 146 8.03 -6.38 -1.73
N TYR A 147 9.23 -6.95 -1.83
CA TYR A 147 9.83 -7.37 -3.10
C TYR A 147 10.79 -8.54 -2.89
N ALA A 148 11.07 -9.28 -3.97
CA ALA A 148 12.07 -10.34 -3.94
C ALA A 148 13.48 -9.75 -3.81
N ALA A 149 14.32 -10.35 -2.97
CA ALA A 149 15.66 -9.83 -2.61
C ALA A 149 16.57 -9.55 -3.82
N GLN A 150 16.36 -10.25 -4.93
CA GLN A 150 17.07 -10.00 -6.19
C GLN A 150 16.87 -8.58 -6.75
N TYR A 151 15.76 -7.90 -6.38
CA TYR A 151 15.46 -6.52 -6.79
C TYR A 151 15.87 -5.47 -5.75
N ASP A 152 16.63 -5.85 -4.72
CA ASP A 152 16.99 -4.95 -3.60
C ASP A 152 17.69 -3.67 -4.08
N LYS A 153 18.67 -3.82 -4.98
CA LYS A 153 19.39 -2.68 -5.55
C LYS A 153 18.44 -1.71 -6.29
N TYR A 154 17.61 -2.26 -7.17
CA TYR A 154 16.63 -1.46 -7.94
C TYR A 154 15.70 -0.65 -7.02
N TYR A 155 15.10 -1.31 -6.02
CA TYR A 155 14.18 -0.62 -5.13
C TYR A 155 14.88 0.46 -4.30
N LYS A 156 16.10 0.21 -3.81
CA LYS A 156 16.86 1.20 -3.05
C LYS A 156 17.21 2.42 -3.88
N GLU A 157 17.73 2.24 -5.09
CA GLU A 157 18.04 3.33 -6.02
C GLU A 157 16.77 4.16 -6.34
N MET A 158 15.66 3.50 -6.67
CA MET A 158 14.39 4.17 -6.96
C MET A 158 13.85 4.96 -5.75
N LEU A 159 13.98 4.43 -4.53
CA LEU A 159 13.53 5.12 -3.31
C LEU A 159 14.38 6.37 -3.04
N GLU A 160 15.70 6.27 -3.23
CA GLU A 160 16.63 7.39 -3.07
C GLU A 160 16.35 8.51 -4.08
N GLU A 161 16.14 8.18 -5.36
CA GLU A 161 15.76 9.12 -6.42
C GLU A 161 14.44 9.84 -6.11
N LYS A 162 13.50 9.14 -5.49
CA LYS A 162 12.19 9.70 -5.09
C LYS A 162 12.21 10.45 -3.75
N GLY A 163 13.37 10.61 -3.11
CA GLY A 163 13.48 11.31 -1.82
C GLY A 163 12.84 10.55 -0.66
N LEU A 164 12.80 9.22 -0.72
CA LEU A 164 12.28 8.37 0.35
C LEU A 164 13.42 7.79 1.18
N SER A 165 13.19 7.67 2.49
CA SER A 165 14.02 6.86 3.40
C SER A 165 13.41 5.48 3.52
N TYR A 166 14.26 4.49 3.81
CA TYR A 166 13.83 3.10 3.98
C TYR A 166 14.59 2.41 5.11
N GLU A 167 13.91 1.48 5.77
CA GLU A 167 14.46 0.63 6.84
C GLU A 167 14.00 -0.82 6.65
N LEU A 168 14.91 -1.78 6.80
CA LEU A 168 14.59 -3.20 6.68
C LEU A 168 13.74 -3.64 7.89
N ILE A 169 12.56 -4.19 7.63
CA ILE A 169 11.72 -4.82 8.64
C ILE A 169 12.14 -6.27 8.83
N CYS A 170 12.11 -7.08 7.76
CA CYS A 170 12.50 -8.48 7.78
C CYS A 170 12.84 -9.01 6.38
N GLU A 171 13.59 -10.12 6.39
CA GLU A 171 13.78 -11.00 5.24
C GLU A 171 13.16 -12.36 5.57
N PHE A 172 12.53 -12.99 4.59
CA PHE A 172 11.85 -14.27 4.78
C PHE A 172 11.66 -15.01 3.47
N ARG A 173 11.37 -16.31 3.58
CA ARG A 173 10.85 -17.12 2.48
C ARG A 173 9.34 -17.25 2.61
N PHE A 174 8.64 -17.37 1.51
CA PHE A 174 7.22 -17.72 1.57
C PHE A 174 7.04 -19.12 2.13
N VAL A 175 5.96 -19.29 2.86
CA VAL A 175 5.46 -20.58 3.34
C VAL A 175 4.19 -20.93 2.59
N LEU A 176 3.89 -22.20 2.51
CA LEU A 176 2.66 -22.71 1.92
C LEU A 176 1.56 -22.62 2.97
N LEU A 177 0.44 -22.01 2.61
CA LEU A 177 -0.77 -21.91 3.43
C LEU A 177 -1.86 -22.78 2.83
N THR A 178 -2.51 -23.63 3.64
CA THR A 178 -3.62 -24.50 3.22
C THR A 178 -4.57 -24.77 4.39
N SER A 179 -5.72 -25.41 4.10
CA SER A 179 -6.65 -25.87 5.14
C SER A 179 -6.02 -26.95 6.01
N ARG A 180 -6.40 -27.02 7.30
CA ARG A 180 -6.07 -28.15 8.19
C ARG A 180 -6.61 -29.50 7.66
N SER A 181 -7.69 -29.47 6.90
CA SER A 181 -8.28 -30.65 6.25
C SER A 181 -7.68 -30.99 4.88
N SER A 182 -6.68 -30.23 4.41
CA SER A 182 -6.00 -30.51 3.17
C SER A 182 -5.22 -31.83 3.20
N PRO A 183 -5.12 -32.56 2.08
CA PRO A 183 -4.30 -33.79 2.01
C PRO A 183 -2.83 -33.58 2.37
N ILE A 184 -2.32 -32.36 2.18
CA ILE A 184 -0.92 -32.00 2.47
C ILE A 184 -0.72 -31.44 3.88
N ALA A 185 -1.79 -31.23 4.64
CA ALA A 185 -1.72 -30.59 5.96
C ALA A 185 -0.92 -31.41 7.00
N ALA A 186 -0.92 -32.73 6.88
CA ALA A 186 -0.19 -33.63 7.78
C ALA A 186 1.32 -33.78 7.47
N LYS A 187 1.76 -33.27 6.30
CA LYS A 187 3.18 -33.34 5.89
C LYS A 187 3.98 -32.27 6.62
N GLU A 188 5.14 -32.61 7.12
CA GLU A 188 6.09 -31.62 7.70
C GLU A 188 6.72 -30.77 6.58
N THR A 189 7.12 -31.41 5.49
CA THR A 189 7.66 -30.76 4.28
C THR A 189 6.83 -31.16 3.07
N VAL A 190 6.40 -30.18 2.32
CA VAL A 190 5.65 -30.34 1.08
C VAL A 190 6.60 -30.27 -0.10
N THR A 191 6.39 -31.08 -1.13
CA THR A 191 7.13 -31.06 -2.40
C THR A 191 6.27 -30.46 -3.51
N GLU A 192 6.89 -30.03 -4.60
CA GLU A 192 6.13 -29.53 -5.79
C GLU A 192 5.17 -30.60 -6.34
N ALA A 193 5.56 -31.86 -6.36
CA ALA A 193 4.70 -32.96 -6.79
C ALA A 193 3.42 -33.09 -5.96
N ASP A 194 3.45 -32.71 -4.68
CA ASP A 194 2.26 -32.72 -3.83
C ASP A 194 1.24 -31.65 -4.22
N LEU A 195 1.67 -30.63 -4.94
CA LEU A 195 0.86 -29.46 -5.32
C LEU A 195 0.21 -29.60 -6.71
N GLU A 196 0.67 -30.50 -7.58
CA GLU A 196 0.20 -30.64 -8.96
C GLU A 196 -1.32 -30.80 -9.06
N ASN A 197 -1.92 -31.48 -8.09
CA ASN A 197 -3.36 -31.76 -8.06
C ASN A 197 -4.17 -30.72 -7.25
N LEU A 198 -3.53 -29.76 -6.65
CA LEU A 198 -4.18 -28.69 -5.89
C LEU A 198 -4.39 -27.45 -6.76
N THR A 199 -5.23 -26.54 -6.30
CA THR A 199 -5.49 -25.25 -6.95
C THR A 199 -4.73 -24.16 -6.22
N GLU A 200 -3.88 -23.42 -6.93
CA GLU A 200 -3.13 -22.31 -6.38
C GLU A 200 -4.01 -21.05 -6.29
N VAL A 201 -4.05 -20.42 -5.12
CA VAL A 201 -4.68 -19.12 -4.90
C VAL A 201 -3.61 -18.05 -4.98
N LEU A 202 -3.81 -17.01 -5.77
CA LEU A 202 -2.82 -15.97 -6.07
C LEU A 202 -3.45 -14.58 -6.01
N TYR A 203 -2.63 -13.56 -5.76
CA TYR A 203 -3.06 -12.18 -5.99
C TYR A 203 -3.02 -11.84 -7.47
N GLY A 204 -4.12 -11.23 -7.97
CA GLY A 204 -4.30 -10.90 -9.38
C GLY A 204 -3.58 -9.62 -9.84
N ASP A 205 -2.94 -8.89 -8.93
CA ASP A 205 -2.26 -7.61 -9.16
C ASP A 205 -0.76 -7.62 -8.76
N PRO A 206 0.05 -8.62 -9.21
CA PRO A 206 1.47 -8.63 -8.95
C PRO A 206 2.16 -7.45 -9.63
N TYR A 207 3.24 -6.98 -9.05
CA TYR A 207 4.08 -5.95 -9.65
C TYR A 207 5.56 -6.31 -9.53
N VAL A 208 6.25 -6.29 -10.66
CA VAL A 208 7.72 -6.36 -10.76
C VAL A 208 8.19 -5.18 -11.59
N PRO A 209 9.23 -4.45 -11.13
CA PRO A 209 9.75 -3.29 -11.84
C PRO A 209 10.21 -3.61 -13.26
N SER A 210 9.92 -2.69 -14.18
CA SER A 210 10.39 -2.75 -15.59
C SER A 210 9.95 -3.96 -16.40
N MET A 211 9.05 -4.80 -15.87
CA MET A 211 8.51 -5.94 -16.59
C MET A 211 7.08 -5.68 -17.07
N PRO A 212 6.74 -6.06 -18.32
CA PRO A 212 5.37 -6.14 -18.77
C PRO A 212 4.55 -7.10 -17.90
N LEU A 213 3.26 -6.85 -17.72
CA LEU A 213 2.37 -7.67 -16.87
C LEU A 213 2.42 -9.16 -17.19
N ASP A 214 2.64 -9.53 -18.46
CA ASP A 214 2.71 -10.93 -18.88
C ASP A 214 4.00 -11.62 -18.42
N GLU A 215 5.11 -10.89 -18.35
CA GLU A 215 6.37 -11.40 -17.81
C GLU A 215 6.37 -11.43 -16.30
N VAL A 216 5.78 -10.40 -15.66
CA VAL A 216 5.56 -10.36 -14.21
C VAL A 216 4.75 -11.57 -13.75
N ARG A 217 3.74 -11.93 -14.51
CA ARG A 217 2.90 -13.09 -14.23
C ARG A 217 3.69 -14.40 -14.30
N LYS A 218 4.56 -14.56 -15.30
CA LYS A 218 5.43 -15.74 -15.44
C LYS A 218 6.45 -15.83 -14.30
N GLU A 219 6.98 -14.70 -13.82
CA GLU A 219 7.97 -14.69 -12.75
C GLU A 219 7.35 -14.77 -11.34
N ALA A 220 6.19 -14.17 -11.14
CA ALA A 220 5.50 -14.15 -9.85
C ALA A 220 4.73 -15.44 -9.56
N TRP A 221 4.35 -16.18 -10.58
CA TRP A 221 3.53 -17.38 -10.45
C TRP A 221 4.38 -18.64 -10.64
N SER A 222 4.25 -19.57 -9.71
CA SER A 222 4.88 -20.88 -9.85
C SER A 222 4.21 -21.67 -10.99
N ASP A 223 4.96 -22.48 -11.72
CA ASP A 223 4.40 -23.39 -12.72
C ASP A 223 3.97 -24.73 -12.10
N VAL A 224 3.89 -24.79 -10.77
CA VAL A 224 3.63 -26.02 -10.01
C VAL A 224 2.21 -26.53 -10.17
N SER A 225 1.22 -25.64 -10.32
CA SER A 225 -0.19 -26.04 -10.52
C SER A 225 -0.78 -25.46 -11.79
N PRO A 226 -1.47 -26.29 -12.61
CA PRO A 226 -2.21 -25.80 -13.78
C PRO A 226 -3.52 -25.11 -13.42
N ARG A 227 -3.97 -25.20 -12.16
CA ARG A 227 -5.24 -24.62 -11.67
C ARG A 227 -4.99 -23.44 -10.79
N ARG A 228 -5.61 -22.30 -11.10
CA ARG A 228 -5.36 -21.02 -10.42
C ARG A 228 -6.64 -20.27 -10.13
N ILE A 229 -6.72 -19.67 -8.94
CA ILE A 229 -7.76 -18.72 -8.52
C ILE A 229 -7.09 -17.39 -8.21
N PHE A 230 -7.53 -16.32 -8.87
CA PHE A 230 -6.99 -14.98 -8.63
C PHE A 230 -7.89 -14.22 -7.66
N VAL A 231 -7.30 -13.72 -6.57
CA VAL A 231 -7.98 -12.89 -5.57
C VAL A 231 -7.33 -11.50 -5.54
N PHE A 232 -8.09 -10.51 -5.15
CA PHE A 232 -7.61 -9.13 -5.06
C PHE A 232 -7.60 -8.62 -3.62
N GLU A 233 -8.42 -9.21 -2.74
CA GLU A 233 -8.54 -8.84 -1.35
C GLU A 233 -7.99 -9.92 -0.42
N ARG A 234 -7.38 -9.49 0.71
CA ARG A 234 -6.80 -10.43 1.67
C ARG A 234 -7.85 -11.32 2.34
N GLY A 235 -9.02 -10.76 2.66
CA GLY A 235 -10.12 -11.49 3.31
C GLY A 235 -10.55 -12.71 2.51
N SER A 236 -10.80 -12.55 1.22
CA SER A 236 -11.30 -13.60 0.32
C SER A 236 -10.40 -14.85 0.28
N ARG A 237 -9.09 -14.70 0.46
CA ARG A 237 -8.16 -15.84 0.46
C ARG A 237 -8.40 -16.79 1.63
N PHE A 238 -8.72 -16.27 2.80
CA PHE A 238 -8.94 -17.10 3.98
C PHE A 238 -10.20 -17.93 3.86
N ASP A 239 -11.28 -17.33 3.32
CA ASP A 239 -12.54 -18.05 3.08
C ASP A 239 -12.36 -19.15 2.04
N LEU A 240 -11.62 -18.87 0.95
CA LEU A 240 -11.31 -19.86 -0.09
C LEU A 240 -10.48 -21.03 0.45
N LEU A 241 -9.40 -20.74 1.17
CA LEU A 241 -8.50 -21.76 1.72
C LEU A 241 -9.19 -22.58 2.81
N ALA A 242 -9.99 -21.97 3.67
CA ALA A 242 -10.73 -22.67 4.71
C ALA A 242 -11.86 -23.53 4.14
N GLY A 243 -12.58 -23.03 3.11
CA GLY A 243 -13.71 -23.69 2.50
C GLY A 243 -13.35 -24.77 1.47
N ASN A 244 -12.15 -24.76 0.92
CA ASN A 244 -11.71 -25.74 -0.07
C ASN A 244 -10.35 -26.36 0.29
N PRO A 245 -10.31 -27.59 0.82
CA PRO A 245 -9.08 -28.27 1.23
C PRO A 245 -8.12 -28.60 0.07
N ASN A 246 -8.58 -28.50 -1.17
CA ASN A 246 -7.73 -28.71 -2.36
C ASN A 246 -7.12 -27.41 -2.89
N THR A 247 -6.98 -26.38 -2.04
CA THR A 247 -6.36 -25.12 -2.39
C THR A 247 -5.12 -24.85 -1.52
N PHE A 248 -4.18 -24.10 -2.08
CA PHE A 248 -3.00 -23.60 -1.37
C PHE A 248 -2.62 -22.21 -1.85
N MET A 249 -1.82 -21.51 -1.05
CA MET A 249 -1.28 -20.18 -1.38
C MET A 249 0.11 -19.99 -0.80
N TRP A 250 1.01 -19.32 -1.52
CA TRP A 250 2.29 -18.86 -1.02
C TRP A 250 2.13 -17.53 -0.29
N VAL A 251 2.57 -17.50 0.96
CA VAL A 251 2.38 -16.33 1.84
C VAL A 251 3.62 -16.05 2.68
N ALA A 252 3.77 -14.81 3.16
CA ALA A 252 4.65 -14.55 4.29
C ALA A 252 4.17 -15.33 5.52
N PRO A 253 5.04 -15.73 6.45
CA PRO A 253 4.65 -16.37 7.69
C PRO A 253 3.46 -15.68 8.37
N ILE A 254 2.53 -16.47 8.86
CA ILE A 254 1.24 -16.03 9.40
C ILE A 254 1.24 -16.28 10.92
N PRO A 255 0.75 -15.33 11.75
CA PRO A 255 0.55 -15.52 13.16
C PRO A 255 -0.32 -16.74 13.48
N GLN A 256 0.00 -17.49 14.53
CA GLN A 256 -0.74 -18.69 14.94
C GLN A 256 -2.22 -18.39 15.27
N THR A 257 -2.49 -17.22 15.85
CA THR A 257 -3.84 -16.71 16.13
C THR A 257 -4.72 -16.64 14.89
N VAL A 258 -4.15 -16.25 13.74
CA VAL A 258 -4.85 -16.17 12.45
C VAL A 258 -5.05 -17.57 11.87
N LEU A 259 -4.03 -18.44 11.94
CA LEU A 259 -4.12 -19.83 11.51
C LEU A 259 -5.25 -20.58 12.25
N ASP A 260 -5.32 -20.41 13.57
CA ASP A 260 -6.34 -21.04 14.40
C ASP A 260 -7.74 -20.53 14.09
N ARG A 261 -7.87 -19.20 13.92
CA ARG A 261 -9.16 -18.56 13.60
C ARG A 261 -9.81 -19.11 12.32
N TYR A 262 -9.00 -19.40 11.31
CA TYR A 262 -9.51 -19.88 10.01
C TYR A 262 -9.35 -21.37 9.77
N GLY A 263 -8.83 -22.12 10.76
CA GLY A 263 -8.59 -23.56 10.61
C GLY A 263 -7.55 -23.88 9.53
N LEU A 264 -6.51 -23.06 9.42
CA LEU A 264 -5.44 -23.17 8.43
C LEU A 264 -4.16 -23.69 9.07
N VAL A 265 -3.25 -24.15 8.22
CA VAL A 265 -1.88 -24.53 8.60
C VAL A 265 -0.90 -23.95 7.57
N GLN A 266 0.30 -23.64 8.07
CA GLN A 266 1.42 -23.28 7.19
C GLN A 266 2.47 -24.39 7.19
N ARG A 267 3.12 -24.60 6.04
CA ARG A 267 4.14 -25.64 5.83
C ARG A 267 5.32 -25.05 5.05
N THR A 268 6.49 -25.59 5.31
CA THR A 268 7.66 -25.33 4.48
C THR A 268 7.62 -26.19 3.22
N CYS A 269 8.17 -25.68 2.14
CA CYS A 269 8.27 -26.43 0.89
C CYS A 269 9.68 -26.25 0.33
N GLY A 270 10.46 -27.32 0.29
CA GLY A 270 11.78 -27.40 -0.33
C GLY A 270 12.70 -26.16 -0.25
N ASP A 271 13.87 -26.23 -0.85
CA ASP A 271 14.89 -25.15 -0.78
C ASP A 271 14.71 -24.05 -1.86
N GLY A 272 13.68 -24.15 -2.73
CA GLY A 272 13.60 -23.38 -3.97
C GLY A 272 12.96 -21.99 -3.90
N HIS A 273 12.42 -21.53 -2.76
CA HIS A 273 11.68 -20.28 -2.73
C HIS A 273 12.56 -19.03 -2.62
N LYS A 274 12.22 -18.01 -3.43
CA LYS A 274 12.83 -16.69 -3.42
C LYS A 274 12.78 -16.08 -2.01
N ILE A 275 13.85 -15.39 -1.62
CA ILE A 275 13.86 -14.56 -0.42
C ILE A 275 13.13 -13.26 -0.72
N TYR A 276 12.25 -12.84 0.17
CA TYR A 276 11.54 -11.58 0.11
C TYR A 276 11.98 -10.64 1.23
N LYS A 277 11.89 -9.35 0.96
CA LYS A 277 12.16 -8.29 1.91
C LYS A 277 10.90 -7.45 2.12
N ASP A 278 10.60 -7.15 3.37
CA ASP A 278 9.68 -6.09 3.74
C ASP A 278 10.50 -4.91 4.27
N ILE A 279 10.32 -3.73 3.68
CA ILE A 279 10.98 -2.50 4.11
C ILE A 279 9.94 -1.44 4.44
N LEU A 280 10.17 -0.72 5.54
CA LEU A 280 9.43 0.48 5.91
C LEU A 280 9.95 1.65 5.07
N ILE A 281 9.04 2.44 4.51
CA ILE A 281 9.36 3.61 3.71
C ILE A 281 8.60 4.85 4.20
N ARG A 282 9.23 6.01 4.10
CA ARG A 282 8.65 7.33 4.38
C ARG A 282 9.39 8.43 3.62
N ARG A 283 8.84 9.62 3.53
CA ARG A 283 9.57 10.77 2.99
C ARG A 283 10.78 11.08 3.88
N LYS A 284 11.90 11.49 3.32
CA LYS A 284 13.14 11.79 4.07
C LYS A 284 12.93 12.88 5.12
N GLU A 285 12.18 13.92 4.76
CA GLU A 285 11.88 15.06 5.62
C GLU A 285 10.78 14.77 6.67
N TYR A 286 10.03 13.67 6.52
CA TYR A 286 8.97 13.32 7.47
C TYR A 286 9.55 12.84 8.80
N LYS A 287 9.19 13.52 9.87
CA LYS A 287 9.52 13.12 11.25
C LYS A 287 8.44 12.22 11.81
N LEU A 288 8.85 11.06 12.30
CA LEU A 288 7.93 10.10 12.90
C LEU A 288 7.20 10.72 14.09
N SER A 289 5.89 10.60 14.10
CA SER A 289 5.03 10.96 15.23
C SER A 289 5.13 9.92 16.35
N GLU A 290 4.53 10.19 17.51
CA GLU A 290 4.40 9.21 18.60
C GLU A 290 3.58 7.99 18.15
N LEU A 291 2.53 8.19 17.35
CA LEU A 291 1.72 7.09 16.80
C LEU A 291 2.52 6.24 15.81
N ASP A 292 3.34 6.85 14.97
CA ASP A 292 4.19 6.11 14.05
C ASP A 292 5.19 5.22 14.80
N ASN A 293 5.85 5.78 15.82
CA ASN A 293 6.79 5.04 16.67
C ASN A 293 6.09 3.91 17.44
N ALA A 294 4.87 4.15 17.95
CA ALA A 294 4.09 3.13 18.62
C ALA A 294 3.70 1.97 17.68
N PHE A 295 3.28 2.29 16.45
CA PHE A 295 3.02 1.26 15.42
C PHE A 295 4.28 0.47 15.06
N ILE A 296 5.41 1.14 14.84
CA ILE A 296 6.69 0.49 14.50
C ILE A 296 7.12 -0.46 15.63
N ALA A 297 6.96 -0.05 16.89
CA ALA A 297 7.26 -0.91 18.04
C ALA A 297 6.39 -2.17 18.05
N GLU A 298 5.08 -2.02 17.81
CA GLU A 298 4.13 -3.12 17.74
C GLU A 298 4.42 -4.06 16.55
N LEU A 299 4.74 -3.48 15.36
CA LEU A 299 5.18 -4.24 14.21
C LEU A 299 6.43 -5.09 14.51
N CYS A 300 7.41 -4.49 15.19
CA CYS A 300 8.63 -5.20 15.61
C CYS A 300 8.35 -6.31 16.62
N ARG A 301 7.37 -6.13 17.52
CA ARG A 301 6.93 -7.15 18.47
C ARG A 301 6.30 -8.34 17.74
N THR A 302 5.28 -8.09 16.97
CA THR A 302 4.54 -9.11 16.21
C THR A 302 5.45 -9.86 15.23
N LYS A 303 6.34 -9.13 14.54
CA LYS A 303 7.36 -9.75 13.69
C LYS A 303 8.19 -10.78 14.47
N ARG A 304 8.70 -10.43 15.65
CA ARG A 304 9.53 -11.35 16.45
C ARG A 304 8.79 -12.61 16.87
N GLU A 305 7.52 -12.51 17.17
CA GLU A 305 6.67 -13.66 17.52
C GLU A 305 6.50 -14.59 16.31
N VAL A 306 6.10 -14.03 15.17
CA VAL A 306 5.78 -14.80 13.96
C VAL A 306 7.02 -15.47 13.33
N PHE A 307 8.15 -14.78 13.32
CA PHE A 307 9.36 -15.28 12.63
C PHE A 307 10.31 -16.08 13.54
N ARG A 308 10.08 -16.13 14.87
CA ARG A 308 10.84 -17.01 15.79
C ARG A 308 10.33 -18.45 15.80
N GLU A 309 9.04 -18.65 15.56
CA GLU A 309 8.40 -19.96 15.67
C GLU A 309 8.52 -20.84 14.41
N GLY A 310 9.03 -20.32 13.30
CA GLY A 310 8.97 -21.03 12.02
C GLY A 310 10.12 -20.90 11.05
N THR A 311 11.22 -20.21 11.35
CA THR A 311 12.27 -20.00 10.34
C THR A 311 13.66 -19.89 10.98
N SER A 312 14.30 -21.01 11.20
CA SER A 312 15.77 -21.05 11.08
C SER A 312 16.09 -20.87 9.60
N LEU A 313 16.70 -19.74 9.25
CA LEU A 313 17.36 -19.53 7.96
C LEU A 313 18.51 -20.53 7.79
#